data_238e71ddc90ab2aaf0e37f1595e721b2
#
_entry.id   238e71ddc90ab2aaf0e37f1595e721b2
#
_cell.length_a   1.000
_cell.length_b   1.000
_cell.length_c   1.000
_cell.angle_alpha   90.00
_cell.angle_beta   90.00
_cell.angle_gamma   90.00
#
_symmetry.space_group_name_H-M   'P 1'
#
loop_
_entity.id
_entity.type
_entity.pdbx_description
1 polymer ?
#
loop_
_entity_poly.entity_id
_entity_poly.type
_entity_poly.pdbx_seq_one_letter_code
_entity_poly.pdbx_strand_id
1 'polypeptide(L)'
;MADVSYLLRPGHLAQLRAILDDPEATQNDRFVALEMLKNAVISAERVLPMCQDTGTALINGERGECVLTGGTDGEALSRGIYNTYQSHNLRFSQLAPLSMFEEKNTDNNLPAQIDISAGAGDEYKLTFIQKGGGSANKTFLYQKTKAVLTPEGLKEFLKGAIVSLGTAACPPYHLAVVIGGSSAEYNLKVVKKASIRDLDSLPKSGSMTGHGWRDADWEDEILKMTRELGIGAQFGGKYYCHDVRVIRLPRHGASCPIGIGVSCSADRQIRAKITKDGLFLEQLETDPAQYLPDLSDAKDDNAISIDLTKPMSEIQAELTKYPVKTRVKLTGPMIVARDIAHAKLLERLETTGTLPDYIKNHPVYYAGPAKTPDGMASGSFGPTTAGRMDSYVDRFQKAGGSLVMLAKGNRSKLVKDACKKHGGFYLGSIGGVAAKLALESIKKVDVLEFPELGMEAVWRIEVHDFPAFIVTDDKGNDFFDLI
;
A
#
# COMPACT_ATOMS: atom_id res chain seq x y z
N MET A 1 -5.57 -13.91 12.57
CA MET A 1 -5.00 -13.55 11.24
C MET A 1 -6.06 -13.32 10.16
N ALA A 2 -7.13 -14.12 10.11
CA ALA A 2 -8.23 -13.91 9.17
C ALA A 2 -8.84 -12.51 9.30
N ASP A 3 -9.25 -12.10 10.50
CA ASP A 3 -9.89 -10.80 10.74
C ASP A 3 -9.07 -9.62 10.20
N VAL A 4 -7.75 -9.67 10.35
CA VAL A 4 -6.82 -8.65 9.84
C VAL A 4 -6.91 -8.45 8.33
N SER A 5 -7.32 -9.48 7.59
CA SER A 5 -7.46 -9.41 6.13
C SER A 5 -8.72 -8.65 5.68
N TYR A 6 -9.72 -8.56 6.55
CA TYR A 6 -11.08 -8.14 6.20
C TYR A 6 -11.60 -6.96 7.00
N LEU A 7 -11.15 -6.78 8.23
CA LEU A 7 -11.69 -5.80 9.18
C LEU A 7 -10.66 -4.75 9.56
N LEU A 8 -11.14 -3.57 9.91
CA LEU A 8 -10.34 -2.42 10.34
C LEU A 8 -10.65 -2.03 11.77
N ARG A 9 -9.72 -1.30 12.39
CA ARG A 9 -9.95 -0.67 13.69
C ARG A 9 -10.97 0.45 13.58
N PRO A 10 -11.91 0.61 14.55
CA PRO A 10 -12.87 1.72 14.57
C PRO A 10 -12.20 3.09 14.46
N GLY A 11 -11.06 3.30 15.14
CA GLY A 11 -10.30 4.55 15.08
C GLY A 11 -9.76 4.90 13.68
N HIS A 12 -9.35 3.90 12.89
CA HIS A 12 -8.93 4.12 11.50
C HIS A 12 -10.10 4.51 10.61
N LEU A 13 -11.25 3.84 10.75
CA LEU A 13 -12.47 4.18 10.01
C LEU A 13 -12.97 5.59 10.36
N ALA A 14 -12.90 5.97 11.64
CA ALA A 14 -13.23 7.33 12.07
C ALA A 14 -12.30 8.38 11.45
N GLN A 15 -10.99 8.09 11.28
CA GLN A 15 -10.06 8.99 10.59
C GLN A 15 -10.42 9.15 9.09
N LEU A 16 -10.81 8.06 8.41
CA LEU A 16 -11.31 8.14 7.03
C LEU A 16 -12.61 8.97 6.95
N ARG A 17 -13.54 8.76 7.89
CA ARG A 17 -14.77 9.54 7.95
C ARG A 17 -14.49 11.03 8.18
N ALA A 18 -13.55 11.37 9.06
CA ALA A 18 -13.17 12.75 9.33
C ALA A 18 -12.67 13.50 8.08
N ILE A 19 -12.08 12.80 7.10
CA ILE A 19 -11.71 13.42 5.81
C ILE A 19 -12.93 13.88 5.03
N LEU A 20 -14.02 13.11 5.08
CA LEU A 20 -15.27 13.47 4.39
C LEU A 20 -15.95 14.67 5.04
N ASP A 21 -15.84 14.78 6.35
CA ASP A 21 -16.48 15.82 7.14
C ASP A 21 -15.66 17.12 7.20
N ASP A 22 -14.38 17.11 6.77
CA ASP A 22 -13.52 18.30 6.76
C ASP A 22 -13.85 19.23 5.59
N PRO A 23 -14.31 20.47 5.85
CA PRO A 23 -14.63 21.43 4.78
C PRO A 23 -13.42 21.84 3.93
N GLU A 24 -12.19 21.70 4.47
CA GLU A 24 -10.95 22.05 3.76
C GLU A 24 -10.37 20.89 2.96
N ALA A 25 -10.92 19.67 3.07
CA ALA A 25 -10.47 18.53 2.28
C ALA A 25 -10.76 18.75 0.80
N THR A 26 -9.81 18.38 -0.06
CA THR A 26 -10.01 18.45 -1.51
C THR A 26 -11.05 17.40 -1.96
N GLN A 27 -11.62 17.61 -3.15
CA GLN A 27 -12.52 16.61 -3.74
C GLN A 27 -11.80 15.24 -3.92
N ASN A 28 -10.51 15.26 -4.27
CA ASN A 28 -9.74 14.04 -4.43
C ASN A 28 -9.49 13.34 -3.08
N ASP A 29 -9.16 14.08 -2.00
CA ASP A 29 -9.04 13.50 -0.65
C ASP A 29 -10.34 12.82 -0.24
N ARG A 30 -11.49 13.52 -0.37
CA ARG A 30 -12.81 12.98 -0.02
C ARG A 30 -13.17 11.78 -0.87
N PHE A 31 -12.93 11.83 -2.18
CA PHE A 31 -13.22 10.71 -3.06
C PHE A 31 -12.43 9.46 -2.67
N VAL A 32 -11.11 9.58 -2.45
CA VAL A 32 -10.28 8.45 -2.05
C VAL A 32 -10.71 7.90 -0.69
N ALA A 33 -11.01 8.75 0.29
CA ALA A 33 -11.49 8.33 1.60
C ALA A 33 -12.84 7.59 1.52
N LEU A 34 -13.77 8.08 0.71
CA LEU A 34 -15.06 7.43 0.47
C LEU A 34 -14.88 6.05 -0.16
N GLU A 35 -14.02 5.94 -1.16
CA GLU A 35 -13.73 4.65 -1.82
C GLU A 35 -13.10 3.65 -0.84
N MET A 36 -12.24 4.11 0.08
CA MET A 36 -11.68 3.27 1.14
C MET A 36 -12.74 2.80 2.15
N LEU A 37 -13.68 3.66 2.54
CA LEU A 37 -14.80 3.27 3.42
C LEU A 37 -15.72 2.25 2.73
N LYS A 38 -16.07 2.46 1.46
CA LYS A 38 -16.84 1.48 0.67
C LYS A 38 -16.11 0.14 0.56
N ASN A 39 -14.78 0.18 0.35
CA ASN A 39 -13.96 -1.03 0.33
C ASN A 39 -13.97 -1.77 1.67
N ALA A 40 -13.96 -1.05 2.79
CA ALA A 40 -14.05 -1.66 4.12
C ALA A 40 -15.40 -2.37 4.32
N VAL A 41 -16.51 -1.78 3.85
CA VAL A 41 -17.85 -2.40 3.90
C VAL A 41 -17.86 -3.72 3.11
N ILE A 42 -17.38 -3.70 1.87
CA ILE A 42 -17.32 -4.91 1.03
C ILE A 42 -16.43 -5.98 1.67
N SER A 43 -15.28 -5.55 2.21
CA SER A 43 -14.33 -6.49 2.81
C SER A 43 -14.86 -7.12 4.11
N ALA A 44 -15.71 -6.42 4.87
CA ALA A 44 -16.30 -6.92 6.11
C ALA A 44 -17.21 -8.14 5.91
N GLU A 45 -17.68 -8.39 4.69
CA GLU A 45 -18.40 -9.63 4.32
C GLU A 45 -17.49 -10.88 4.32
N ARG A 46 -16.17 -10.72 4.49
CA ARG A 46 -15.15 -11.79 4.61
C ARG A 46 -15.00 -12.69 3.38
N VAL A 47 -15.40 -12.22 2.21
CA VAL A 47 -15.22 -12.91 0.92
C VAL A 47 -13.99 -12.35 0.18
N LEU A 48 -13.95 -11.03 0.00
CA LEU A 48 -12.87 -10.32 -0.66
C LEU A 48 -11.98 -9.63 0.37
N PRO A 49 -10.69 -10.00 0.51
CA PRO A 49 -9.77 -9.27 1.39
C PRO A 49 -9.65 -7.81 0.95
N MET A 50 -9.47 -6.88 1.90
CA MET A 50 -9.49 -5.44 1.61
C MET A 50 -8.37 -4.98 0.66
N CYS A 51 -7.32 -5.77 0.51
CA CYS A 51 -6.19 -5.48 -0.38
C CYS A 51 -5.81 -6.73 -1.17
N GLN A 52 -5.44 -6.58 -2.45
CA GLN A 52 -4.93 -7.67 -3.28
C GLN A 52 -3.58 -8.20 -2.79
N ASP A 53 -2.76 -7.35 -2.21
CA ASP A 53 -1.53 -7.75 -1.54
C ASP A 53 -1.84 -8.11 -0.08
N THR A 54 -2.17 -9.37 0.16
CA THR A 54 -2.49 -9.86 1.50
C THR A 54 -1.25 -10.03 2.39
N GLY A 55 -0.08 -9.70 1.86
CA GLY A 55 1.15 -9.39 2.58
C GLY A 55 1.86 -10.57 3.23
N THR A 56 2.98 -10.22 3.86
CA THR A 56 3.71 -11.08 4.78
C THR A 56 3.06 -11.06 6.15
N ALA A 57 2.90 -12.21 6.77
CA ALA A 57 2.45 -12.30 8.16
C ALA A 57 3.61 -12.02 9.12
N LEU A 58 3.38 -11.05 10.03
CA LEU A 58 4.32 -10.71 11.09
C LEU A 58 3.61 -10.85 12.43
N ILE A 59 4.30 -11.43 13.42
CA ILE A 59 3.80 -11.58 14.77
C ILE A 59 4.84 -11.03 15.73
N ASN A 60 4.45 -10.01 16.51
CA ASN A 60 5.23 -9.54 17.64
C ASN A 60 4.59 -10.07 18.92
N GLY A 61 5.36 -10.79 19.74
CA GLY A 61 4.91 -11.36 20.99
C GLY A 61 5.71 -10.84 22.19
N GLU A 62 5.04 -10.74 23.33
CA GLU A 62 5.65 -10.59 24.65
C GLU A 62 5.07 -11.69 25.54
N ARG A 63 5.90 -12.70 25.86
CA ARG A 63 5.50 -13.81 26.69
C ARG A 63 5.97 -13.59 28.12
N GLY A 64 5.03 -13.51 29.05
CA GLY A 64 5.31 -13.42 30.47
C GLY A 64 6.12 -14.62 30.96
N GLU A 65 7.02 -14.41 31.92
CA GLU A 65 7.93 -15.43 32.46
C GLU A 65 7.22 -16.61 33.10
N CYS A 66 5.97 -16.43 33.54
CA CYS A 66 5.14 -17.48 34.13
C CYS A 66 4.27 -18.23 33.08
N VAL A 67 4.37 -17.90 31.79
CA VAL A 67 3.56 -18.53 30.74
C VAL A 67 4.29 -19.76 30.17
N LEU A 68 3.70 -20.94 30.36
CA LEU A 68 4.18 -22.20 29.80
C LEU A 68 3.24 -22.64 28.66
N THR A 69 3.73 -22.68 27.43
CA THR A 69 2.93 -23.02 26.24
C THR A 69 2.96 -24.51 25.88
N GLY A 70 3.82 -25.30 26.51
CA GLY A 70 3.92 -26.75 26.29
C GLY A 70 4.45 -27.18 24.92
N GLY A 71 4.84 -26.23 24.04
CA GLY A 71 5.35 -26.49 22.70
C GLY A 71 6.17 -25.34 22.13
N THR A 72 6.48 -25.42 20.83
CA THR A 72 7.16 -24.35 20.11
C THR A 72 6.14 -23.29 19.63
N ASP A 73 6.23 -22.08 20.16
CA ASP A 73 5.33 -20.97 19.79
C ASP A 73 5.41 -20.68 18.30
N GLY A 74 6.62 -20.69 17.72
CA GLY A 74 6.83 -20.45 16.31
C GLY A 74 6.10 -21.44 15.40
N GLU A 75 6.09 -22.72 15.75
CA GLU A 75 5.39 -23.76 14.99
C GLU A 75 3.86 -23.59 15.07
N ALA A 76 3.33 -23.36 16.28
CA ALA A 76 1.90 -23.18 16.50
C ALA A 76 1.36 -21.94 15.76
N LEU A 77 2.09 -20.82 15.84
CA LEU A 77 1.73 -19.57 15.16
C LEU A 77 1.85 -19.69 13.63
N SER A 78 2.91 -20.36 13.12
CA SER A 78 3.07 -20.62 11.68
C SER A 78 1.94 -21.51 11.14
N ARG A 79 1.51 -22.53 11.90
CA ARG A 79 0.37 -23.37 11.53
C ARG A 79 -0.93 -22.56 11.43
N GLY A 80 -1.19 -21.65 12.38
CA GLY A 80 -2.34 -20.76 12.33
C GLY A 80 -2.32 -19.86 11.10
N ILE A 81 -1.16 -19.34 10.70
CA ILE A 81 -0.98 -18.56 9.48
C ILE A 81 -1.22 -19.43 8.24
N TYR A 82 -0.58 -20.60 8.16
CA TYR A 82 -0.80 -21.55 7.07
C TYR A 82 -2.29 -21.84 6.87
N ASN A 83 -2.99 -22.22 7.93
CA ASN A 83 -4.42 -22.52 7.87
C ASN A 83 -5.23 -21.32 7.35
N THR A 84 -4.92 -20.10 7.80
CA THR A 84 -5.60 -18.88 7.33
C THR A 84 -5.40 -18.66 5.82
N TYR A 85 -4.18 -18.75 5.32
CA TYR A 85 -3.90 -18.53 3.91
C TYR A 85 -4.44 -19.65 3.00
N GLN A 86 -4.61 -20.87 3.53
CA GLN A 86 -5.23 -21.97 2.76
C GLN A 86 -6.75 -21.85 2.69
N SER A 87 -7.39 -21.46 3.80
CA SER A 87 -8.86 -21.47 3.92
C SER A 87 -9.57 -20.21 3.49
N HIS A 88 -8.82 -19.13 3.19
CA HIS A 88 -9.38 -17.84 2.77
C HIS A 88 -8.87 -17.44 1.37
N ASN A 89 -9.54 -16.47 0.75
CA ASN A 89 -9.19 -15.97 -0.58
C ASN A 89 -7.97 -15.02 -0.54
N LEU A 90 -6.89 -15.47 0.10
CA LEU A 90 -5.66 -14.72 0.27
C LEU A 90 -4.62 -15.11 -0.78
N ARG A 91 -3.76 -14.16 -1.13
CA ARG A 91 -2.68 -14.35 -2.10
C ARG A 91 -1.41 -14.84 -1.39
N PHE A 92 -0.75 -15.84 -1.95
CA PHE A 92 0.59 -16.24 -1.53
C PHE A 92 1.63 -15.28 -2.14
N SER A 93 2.40 -14.63 -1.29
CA SER A 93 3.36 -13.60 -1.70
C SER A 93 4.79 -13.88 -1.24
N GLN A 94 5.01 -14.99 -0.52
CA GLN A 94 6.35 -15.36 -0.06
C GLN A 94 7.08 -16.17 -1.12
N LEU A 95 8.33 -15.79 -1.38
CA LEU A 95 9.24 -16.49 -2.28
C LEU A 95 10.32 -17.20 -1.47
N ALA A 96 10.58 -18.46 -1.81
CA ALA A 96 11.71 -19.24 -1.30
C ALA A 96 12.91 -19.02 -2.23
N PRO A 97 14.06 -18.55 -1.71
CA PRO A 97 15.29 -18.48 -2.48
C PRO A 97 15.86 -19.90 -2.62
N LEU A 98 15.89 -20.41 -3.85
CA LEU A 98 16.46 -21.73 -4.18
C LEU A 98 17.97 -21.61 -4.47
N SER A 99 18.38 -20.45 -4.97
CA SER A 99 19.79 -20.09 -5.17
C SER A 99 19.94 -18.58 -5.02
N MET A 100 21.10 -18.02 -5.33
CA MET A 100 21.32 -16.56 -5.31
C MET A 100 20.38 -15.82 -6.30
N PHE A 101 19.98 -16.46 -7.38
CA PHE A 101 19.24 -15.83 -8.49
C PHE A 101 17.91 -16.54 -8.81
N GLU A 102 17.62 -17.64 -8.16
CA GLU A 102 16.40 -18.42 -8.39
C GLU A 102 15.48 -18.37 -7.18
N GLU A 103 14.24 -17.95 -7.39
CA GLU A 103 13.20 -17.88 -6.37
C GLU A 103 11.94 -18.58 -6.85
N LYS A 104 11.22 -19.21 -5.92
CA LYS A 104 9.93 -19.87 -6.19
C LYS A 104 8.91 -19.50 -5.12
N ASN A 105 7.64 -19.32 -5.52
CA ASN A 105 6.56 -19.12 -4.55
C ASN A 105 6.47 -20.32 -3.60
N THR A 106 6.26 -20.05 -2.32
CA THR A 106 6.15 -21.12 -1.31
C THR A 106 4.79 -21.80 -1.31
N ASP A 107 3.80 -21.27 -2.02
CA ASP A 107 2.42 -21.76 -2.14
C ASP A 107 1.69 -21.96 -0.79
N ASN A 108 2.19 -21.31 0.25
CA ASN A 108 1.61 -21.37 1.58
C ASN A 108 1.79 -20.07 2.40
N ASN A 109 2.46 -19.08 1.83
CA ASN A 109 2.79 -17.78 2.43
C ASN A 109 3.65 -17.86 3.72
N LEU A 110 4.41 -18.92 3.89
CA LEU A 110 5.44 -19.08 4.93
C LEU A 110 6.85 -18.90 4.31
N PRO A 111 7.86 -18.55 5.12
CA PRO A 111 7.80 -18.34 6.58
C PRO A 111 7.13 -17.02 6.95
N ALA A 112 6.50 -16.99 8.13
CA ALA A 112 6.12 -15.75 8.79
C ALA A 112 7.30 -15.19 9.59
N GLN A 113 7.33 -13.88 9.80
CA GLN A 113 8.24 -13.30 10.77
C GLN A 113 7.61 -13.37 12.16
N ILE A 114 8.21 -14.10 13.09
CA ILE A 114 7.73 -14.27 14.46
C ILE A 114 8.81 -13.81 15.42
N ASP A 115 8.55 -12.74 16.13
CA ASP A 115 9.43 -12.14 17.13
C ASP A 115 8.76 -12.23 18.50
N ILE A 116 9.25 -13.08 19.40
CA ILE A 116 8.73 -13.21 20.76
C ILE A 116 9.81 -12.78 21.74
N SER A 117 9.47 -11.82 22.58
CA SER A 117 10.32 -11.33 23.68
C SER A 117 9.81 -11.87 25.02
N ALA A 118 10.72 -11.98 26.00
CA ALA A 118 10.35 -12.24 27.37
C ALA A 118 9.72 -10.97 27.98
N GLY A 119 8.69 -11.15 28.80
CA GLY A 119 8.03 -10.14 29.58
C GLY A 119 7.82 -10.60 31.03
N ALA A 120 7.38 -9.73 31.89
CA ALA A 120 7.02 -10.07 33.27
C ALA A 120 5.60 -10.65 33.36
N GLY A 121 5.35 -11.47 34.38
CA GLY A 121 4.02 -11.94 34.75
C GLY A 121 3.52 -13.13 33.98
N ASP A 122 2.20 -13.27 33.89
CA ASP A 122 1.48 -14.46 33.43
C ASP A 122 0.59 -14.21 32.18
N GLU A 123 0.81 -13.09 31.47
CA GLU A 123 0.13 -12.79 30.22
C GLU A 123 1.01 -13.08 28.99
N TYR A 124 0.42 -13.57 27.91
CA TYR A 124 1.06 -13.65 26.62
C TYR A 124 0.35 -12.69 25.65
N LYS A 125 1.02 -11.59 25.32
CA LYS A 125 0.52 -10.55 24.41
C LYS A 125 1.06 -10.77 23.01
N LEU A 126 0.20 -10.67 22.02
CA LEU A 126 0.54 -10.87 20.61
C LEU A 126 -0.03 -9.72 19.77
N THR A 127 0.73 -9.26 18.80
CA THR A 127 0.24 -8.34 17.75
C THR A 127 0.47 -9.02 16.40
N PHE A 128 -0.61 -9.27 15.68
CA PHE A 128 -0.61 -9.83 14.34
C PHE A 128 -0.69 -8.69 13.31
N ILE A 129 0.15 -8.75 12.29
CA ILE A 129 0.25 -7.73 11.25
C ILE A 129 0.30 -8.43 9.88
N GLN A 130 -0.43 -7.90 8.90
CA GLN A 130 -0.22 -8.24 7.48
C GLN A 130 0.45 -7.07 6.77
N LYS A 131 1.71 -7.22 6.39
CA LYS A 131 2.51 -6.18 5.76
C LYS A 131 2.65 -6.43 4.27
N GLY A 132 1.98 -5.61 3.45
CA GLY A 132 2.11 -5.65 2.00
C GLY A 132 3.47 -5.13 1.52
N GLY A 133 3.94 -5.62 0.36
CA GLY A 133 5.24 -5.25 -0.20
C GLY A 133 5.39 -3.74 -0.45
N GLY A 134 4.34 -3.06 -0.92
CA GLY A 134 4.37 -1.60 -1.11
C GLY A 134 4.66 -0.84 0.18
N SER A 135 4.04 -1.24 1.28
CA SER A 135 4.27 -0.65 2.60
C SER A 135 5.64 -1.06 3.18
N ALA A 136 6.04 -2.33 3.02
CA ALA A 136 7.34 -2.81 3.48
C ALA A 136 8.51 -2.05 2.83
N ASN A 137 8.40 -1.75 1.53
CA ASN A 137 9.39 -1.00 0.76
C ASN A 137 9.49 0.49 1.16
N LYS A 138 8.64 0.97 2.05
CA LYS A 138 8.66 2.36 2.56
C LYS A 138 9.10 2.41 4.01
N THR A 139 10.12 1.59 4.35
CA THR A 139 10.81 1.60 5.63
C THR A 139 12.30 1.86 5.36
N PHE A 140 12.82 2.92 5.92
CA PHE A 140 14.19 3.39 5.68
C PHE A 140 14.91 3.64 7.00
N LEU A 141 16.22 3.39 6.99
CA LEU A 141 17.12 3.76 8.07
C LEU A 141 18.21 4.69 7.53
N TYR A 142 18.33 5.83 8.15
CA TYR A 142 19.37 6.83 7.84
C TYR A 142 20.37 6.93 8.99
N GLN A 143 21.64 6.72 8.71
CA GLN A 143 22.68 6.99 9.69
C GLN A 143 23.07 8.47 9.60
N LYS A 144 22.71 9.22 10.63
CA LYS A 144 23.00 10.65 10.76
C LYS A 144 23.99 10.91 11.88
N THR A 145 24.35 12.16 12.06
CA THR A 145 25.13 12.65 13.21
C THR A 145 24.28 13.52 14.10
N LYS A 146 24.80 13.86 15.29
CA LYS A 146 24.11 14.79 16.21
C LYS A 146 23.79 16.15 15.55
N ALA A 147 24.49 16.55 14.51
CA ALA A 147 24.27 17.82 13.81
C ALA A 147 22.83 17.97 13.25
N VAL A 148 22.15 16.85 12.93
CA VAL A 148 20.76 16.89 12.46
C VAL A 148 19.75 17.22 13.57
N LEU A 149 20.14 17.08 14.84
CA LEU A 149 19.26 17.28 16.00
C LEU A 149 19.19 18.76 16.40
N THR A 150 18.85 19.60 15.42
CA THR A 150 18.36 20.98 15.62
C THR A 150 16.98 21.07 15.02
N PRO A 151 16.11 21.98 15.45
CA PRO A 151 14.76 22.09 14.88
C PRO A 151 14.77 22.22 13.35
N GLU A 152 15.61 23.11 12.81
CA GLU A 152 15.71 23.36 11.37
C GLU A 152 16.30 22.18 10.60
N GLY A 153 17.41 21.62 11.10
CA GLY A 153 18.09 20.49 10.46
C GLY A 153 17.24 19.23 10.43
N LEU A 154 16.50 18.96 11.50
CA LEU A 154 15.60 17.82 11.58
C LEU A 154 14.38 18.01 10.65
N LYS A 155 13.80 19.20 10.62
CA LYS A 155 12.66 19.54 9.75
C LYS A 155 13.03 19.42 8.26
N GLU A 156 14.16 19.98 7.86
CA GLU A 156 14.66 19.88 6.48
C GLU A 156 14.90 18.42 6.06
N PHE A 157 15.62 17.66 6.91
CA PHE A 157 15.88 16.26 6.64
C PHE A 157 14.59 15.44 6.52
N LEU A 158 13.66 15.59 7.47
CA LEU A 158 12.41 14.84 7.49
C LEU A 158 11.51 15.20 6.30
N LYS A 159 11.45 16.47 5.90
CA LYS A 159 10.69 16.89 4.72
C LYS A 159 11.15 16.14 3.46
N GLY A 160 12.46 16.12 3.19
CA GLY A 160 13.01 15.39 2.04
C GLY A 160 12.76 13.89 2.10
N ALA A 161 12.96 13.28 3.28
CA ALA A 161 12.73 11.85 3.48
C ALA A 161 11.25 11.46 3.32
N ILE A 162 10.32 12.27 3.85
CA ILE A 162 8.87 12.02 3.78
C ILE A 162 8.37 12.18 2.33
N VAL A 163 8.82 13.20 1.60
CA VAL A 163 8.48 13.36 0.17
C VAL A 163 8.93 12.14 -0.64
N SER A 164 10.11 11.58 -0.34
CA SER A 164 10.65 10.40 -1.02
C SER A 164 9.84 9.11 -0.78
N LEU A 165 8.97 9.08 0.23
CA LEU A 165 8.05 7.95 0.42
C LEU A 165 7.08 7.81 -0.76
N GLY A 166 6.63 8.93 -1.34
CA GLY A 166 5.67 8.93 -2.43
C GLY A 166 4.35 8.25 -2.06
N THR A 167 3.57 7.84 -3.05
CA THR A 167 2.22 7.30 -2.84
C THR A 167 2.10 5.78 -3.10
N ALA A 168 3.21 5.10 -3.42
CA ALA A 168 3.19 3.67 -3.76
C ALA A 168 2.71 2.74 -2.63
N ALA A 169 2.82 3.17 -1.38
CA ALA A 169 2.32 2.43 -0.23
C ALA A 169 0.86 2.76 0.15
N CYS A 170 0.13 3.52 -0.68
CA CYS A 170 -1.29 3.86 -0.52
C CYS A 170 -1.54 4.71 0.73
N PRO A 171 -1.24 6.03 0.71
CA PRO A 171 -1.69 6.95 1.74
C PRO A 171 -3.24 7.07 1.77
N PRO A 172 -3.84 7.62 2.84
CA PRO A 172 -3.21 8.27 4.00
C PRO A 172 -2.42 7.30 4.88
N TYR A 173 -1.23 7.74 5.34
CA TYR A 173 -0.33 6.90 6.12
C TYR A 173 -0.51 7.05 7.62
N HIS A 174 -0.18 6.00 8.38
CA HIS A 174 0.28 6.10 9.75
C HIS A 174 1.81 6.15 9.69
N LEU A 175 2.37 7.34 9.88
CA LEU A 175 3.80 7.60 9.72
C LEU A 175 4.52 7.39 11.06
N ALA A 176 5.64 6.69 11.03
CA ALA A 176 6.53 6.54 12.16
C ALA A 176 7.91 7.14 11.87
N VAL A 177 8.41 7.92 12.81
CA VAL A 177 9.78 8.45 12.85
C VAL A 177 10.40 8.01 14.16
N VAL A 178 11.55 7.32 14.11
CA VAL A 178 12.26 6.86 15.30
C VAL A 178 13.67 7.40 15.28
N ILE A 179 14.03 8.18 16.27
CA ILE A 179 15.32 8.85 16.40
C ILE A 179 16.10 8.24 17.55
N GLY A 180 17.24 7.62 17.25
CA GLY A 180 18.06 6.89 18.20
C GLY A 180 17.87 5.38 18.12
N GLY A 181 18.31 4.67 19.12
CA GLY A 181 18.36 3.21 19.21
C GLY A 181 19.78 2.71 19.43
N SER A 182 19.92 1.61 20.14
CA SER A 182 21.21 0.96 20.44
C SER A 182 21.79 0.24 19.23
N SER A 183 20.95 -0.10 18.23
CA SER A 183 21.34 -0.73 16.96
C SER A 183 20.39 -0.31 15.84
N ALA A 184 20.81 -0.53 14.60
CA ALA A 184 19.99 -0.35 13.40
C ALA A 184 18.72 -1.24 13.45
N GLU A 185 18.89 -2.49 13.82
CA GLU A 185 17.81 -3.47 13.98
C GLU A 185 16.78 -2.99 15.01
N TYR A 186 17.23 -2.54 16.18
CA TYR A 186 16.32 -2.07 17.23
C TYR A 186 15.54 -0.83 16.79
N ASN A 187 16.20 0.13 16.11
CA ASN A 187 15.52 1.28 15.53
C ASN A 187 14.40 0.85 14.58
N LEU A 188 14.67 -0.02 13.61
CA LEU A 188 13.69 -0.50 12.64
C LEU A 188 12.56 -1.32 13.28
N LYS A 189 12.86 -2.11 14.33
CA LYS A 189 11.83 -2.81 15.13
C LYS A 189 10.87 -1.81 15.79
N VAL A 190 11.40 -0.71 16.32
CA VAL A 190 10.59 0.36 16.93
C VAL A 190 9.78 1.12 15.86
N VAL A 191 10.35 1.39 14.67
CA VAL A 191 9.59 1.97 13.53
C VAL A 191 8.36 1.12 13.21
N LYS A 192 8.50 -0.20 13.13
CA LYS A 192 7.39 -1.11 12.87
C LYS A 192 6.29 -0.97 13.94
N LYS A 193 6.66 -1.04 15.22
CA LYS A 193 5.73 -0.91 16.34
C LYS A 193 5.06 0.47 16.39
N ALA A 194 5.80 1.55 16.15
CA ALA A 194 5.26 2.90 16.12
C ALA A 194 4.25 3.10 14.98
N SER A 195 4.53 2.56 13.77
CA SER A 195 3.65 2.68 12.60
C SER A 195 2.29 2.00 12.77
N ILE A 196 2.16 1.07 13.68
CA ILE A 196 0.90 0.39 14.03
C ILE A 196 0.31 0.88 15.36
N ARG A 197 0.86 1.95 15.94
CA ARG A 197 0.43 2.56 17.21
C ARG A 197 0.55 1.64 18.42
N ASP A 198 1.49 0.71 18.38
CA ASP A 198 1.75 -0.24 19.47
C ASP A 198 2.56 0.37 20.64
N LEU A 199 3.03 1.61 20.45
CA LEU A 199 3.84 2.37 21.40
C LEU A 199 3.12 3.62 21.93
N ASP A 200 1.80 3.71 21.80
CA ASP A 200 1.04 4.90 22.21
C ASP A 200 1.04 5.14 23.73
N SER A 201 1.33 4.11 24.52
CA SER A 201 1.45 4.18 25.98
C SER A 201 2.82 4.67 26.49
N LEU A 202 3.80 4.91 25.61
CA LEU A 202 5.09 5.43 26.05
C LEU A 202 4.96 6.81 26.73
N PRO A 203 5.85 7.14 27.67
CA PRO A 203 5.93 8.48 28.27
C PRO A 203 6.06 9.56 27.19
N LYS A 204 5.62 10.78 27.47
CA LYS A 204 5.71 11.94 26.57
C LYS A 204 6.93 12.83 26.86
N SER A 205 7.83 12.39 27.71
CA SER A 205 9.07 13.10 28.06
C SER A 205 10.20 12.13 28.35
N GLY A 206 11.42 12.54 28.09
CA GLY A 206 12.61 11.78 28.42
C GLY A 206 12.97 11.83 29.88
N SER A 207 13.83 10.92 30.32
CA SER A 207 14.43 10.93 31.64
C SER A 207 15.87 10.40 31.62
N MET A 208 16.60 10.62 32.73
CA MET A 208 17.97 10.10 32.88
C MET A 208 18.04 8.58 33.01
N THR A 209 16.91 7.88 33.19
CA THR A 209 16.84 6.42 33.15
C THR A 209 17.00 5.85 31.75
N GLY A 210 16.95 6.69 30.71
CA GLY A 210 17.17 6.28 29.33
C GLY A 210 16.05 5.46 28.72
N HIS A 211 14.81 5.62 29.16
CA HIS A 211 13.66 4.99 28.51
C HIS A 211 13.33 5.67 27.16
N GLY A 212 12.68 4.93 26.27
CA GLY A 212 12.08 5.51 25.07
C GLY A 212 10.85 6.34 25.38
N TRP A 213 10.58 7.40 24.61
CA TRP A 213 9.45 8.29 24.82
C TRP A 213 8.89 8.83 23.49
N ARG A 214 7.62 9.26 23.51
CA ARG A 214 6.93 9.90 22.38
C ARG A 214 7.09 11.41 22.45
N ASP A 215 7.45 12.02 21.33
CA ASP A 215 7.57 13.47 21.19
C ASP A 215 6.30 14.01 20.50
N ALA A 216 5.28 14.31 21.31
CA ALA A 216 3.98 14.74 20.80
C ALA A 216 4.05 16.08 20.02
N ASP A 217 4.92 17.00 20.43
CA ASP A 217 5.10 18.29 19.75
C ASP A 217 5.64 18.07 18.32
N TRP A 218 6.60 17.15 18.17
CA TRP A 218 7.13 16.80 16.86
C TRP A 218 6.16 15.93 16.06
N GLU A 219 5.28 15.15 16.67
CA GLU A 219 4.19 14.44 15.96
C GLU A 219 3.27 15.45 15.27
N ASP A 220 2.86 16.52 15.99
CA ASP A 220 2.01 17.57 15.45
C ASP A 220 2.72 18.41 14.37
N GLU A 221 3.99 18.77 14.59
CA GLU A 221 4.78 19.53 13.62
C GLU A 221 4.98 18.76 12.29
N ILE A 222 5.27 17.46 12.38
CA ILE A 222 5.43 16.63 11.18
C ILE A 222 4.07 16.41 10.50
N LEU A 223 3.01 16.20 11.27
CA LEU A 223 1.67 16.06 10.69
C LEU A 223 1.27 17.32 9.92
N LYS A 224 1.51 18.49 10.47
CA LYS A 224 1.30 19.79 9.79
C LYS A 224 2.13 19.87 8.51
N MET A 225 3.43 19.54 8.59
CA MET A 225 4.32 19.52 7.42
C MET A 225 3.76 18.61 6.31
N THR A 226 3.27 17.41 6.66
CA THR A 226 2.72 16.46 5.66
C THR A 226 1.46 17.00 4.97
N ARG A 227 0.65 17.80 5.67
CA ARG A 227 -0.54 18.46 5.11
C ARG A 227 -0.19 19.57 4.11
N GLU A 228 0.94 20.24 4.32
CA GLU A 228 1.45 21.31 3.46
C GLU A 228 2.11 20.79 2.18
N LEU A 229 2.45 19.49 2.10
CA LEU A 229 3.08 18.92 0.91
C LEU A 229 2.16 18.87 -0.32
N GLY A 230 0.84 18.93 -0.16
CA GLY A 230 -0.09 18.87 -1.28
C GLY A 230 -0.27 17.48 -1.93
N ILE A 231 0.40 16.44 -1.43
CA ILE A 231 0.30 15.07 -1.95
C ILE A 231 -1.09 14.49 -1.69
N GLY A 232 -1.67 14.77 -0.53
CA GLY A 232 -2.98 14.31 -0.11
C GLY A 232 -3.14 12.79 -0.05
N ALA A 233 -4.38 12.35 -0.09
CA ALA A 233 -4.75 10.94 -0.17
C ALA A 233 -4.53 10.42 -1.60
N GLN A 234 -3.28 10.33 -2.06
CA GLN A 234 -2.76 9.81 -3.34
C GLN A 234 -2.79 10.78 -4.54
N PHE A 235 -3.79 11.64 -4.69
CA PHE A 235 -3.99 12.42 -5.91
C PHE A 235 -4.22 13.92 -5.65
N GLY A 236 -3.55 14.47 -4.66
CA GLY A 236 -3.61 15.87 -4.28
C GLY A 236 -4.54 16.16 -3.12
N GLY A 237 -4.11 17.06 -2.24
CA GLY A 237 -4.82 17.45 -1.04
C GLY A 237 -3.91 17.52 0.18
N LYS A 238 -4.50 17.46 1.37
CA LYS A 238 -3.77 17.57 2.63
C LYS A 238 -3.62 16.26 3.42
N TYR A 239 -4.36 15.22 3.06
CA TYR A 239 -4.40 13.98 3.85
C TYR A 239 -3.37 12.93 3.42
N TYR A 240 -2.09 13.33 3.40
CA TYR A 240 -0.99 12.39 3.15
C TYR A 240 -0.77 11.42 4.31
N CYS A 241 -0.99 11.90 5.55
CA CYS A 241 -0.96 11.08 6.76
C CYS A 241 -2.25 11.25 7.57
N HIS A 242 -2.71 10.17 8.17
CA HIS A 242 -3.73 10.19 9.22
C HIS A 242 -3.15 10.72 10.52
N ASP A 243 -2.00 10.19 10.90
CA ASP A 243 -1.28 10.53 12.12
C ASP A 243 0.22 10.24 11.97
N VAL A 244 0.98 10.74 12.93
CA VAL A 244 2.43 10.57 13.02
C VAL A 244 2.79 10.05 14.41
N ARG A 245 3.80 9.22 14.51
CA ARG A 245 4.45 8.82 15.77
C ARG A 245 5.91 9.15 15.71
N VAL A 246 6.39 9.95 16.67
CA VAL A 246 7.79 10.29 16.84
C VAL A 246 8.32 9.67 18.13
N ILE A 247 9.21 8.69 17.98
CA ILE A 247 9.81 7.99 19.12
C ILE A 247 11.27 8.40 19.27
N ARG A 248 11.61 8.84 20.49
CA ARG A 248 12.98 9.14 20.89
C ARG A 248 13.54 7.99 21.71
N LEU A 249 14.71 7.49 21.31
CA LEU A 249 15.38 6.38 21.98
C LEU A 249 16.77 6.81 22.44
N PRO A 250 17.31 6.21 23.53
CA PRO A 250 18.72 6.29 23.85
C PRO A 250 19.57 5.82 22.67
N ARG A 251 20.76 6.40 22.52
CA ARG A 251 21.68 6.06 21.45
C ARG A 251 23.13 6.13 21.91
N HIS A 252 24.01 5.48 21.19
CA HIS A 252 25.45 5.73 21.32
C HIS A 252 25.78 7.17 20.90
N GLY A 253 26.65 7.86 21.63
CA GLY A 253 26.99 9.27 21.38
C GLY A 253 27.49 9.55 19.96
N ALA A 254 28.21 8.60 19.35
CA ALA A 254 28.78 8.70 18.01
C ALA A 254 27.81 8.28 16.89
N SER A 255 26.60 7.77 17.19
CA SER A 255 25.61 7.36 16.18
C SER A 255 24.30 8.12 16.38
N CYS A 256 23.58 8.38 15.26
CA CYS A 256 22.26 8.97 15.31
C CYS A 256 21.38 8.33 14.22
N PRO A 257 20.97 7.07 14.41
CA PRO A 257 20.09 6.43 13.45
C PRO A 257 18.71 7.12 13.49
N ILE A 258 18.15 7.37 12.30
CA ILE A 258 16.77 7.85 12.13
C ILE A 258 16.05 6.86 11.23
N GLY A 259 15.08 6.18 11.79
CA GLY A 259 14.20 5.27 11.06
C GLY A 259 12.91 5.96 10.67
N ILE A 260 12.45 5.73 9.44
CA ILE A 260 11.17 6.24 8.93
C ILE A 260 10.43 5.08 8.30
N GLY A 261 9.15 4.92 8.61
CA GLY A 261 8.32 3.88 8.01
C GLY A 261 6.84 4.20 8.11
N VAL A 262 6.04 3.47 7.34
CA VAL A 262 4.60 3.70 7.26
C VAL A 262 3.80 2.41 7.44
N SER A 263 2.60 2.55 8.03
CA SER A 263 1.49 1.65 7.78
C SER A 263 0.57 2.30 6.74
N CYS A 264 0.14 1.51 5.77
CA CYS A 264 -0.70 2.01 4.67
C CYS A 264 -2.18 2.12 5.08
N SER A 265 -3.00 2.68 4.20
CA SER A 265 -4.44 2.82 4.38
C SER A 265 -5.22 1.51 4.63
N ALA A 266 -4.61 0.36 4.42
CA ALA A 266 -5.22 -0.93 4.77
C ALA A 266 -5.13 -1.25 6.27
N ASP A 267 -4.22 -0.63 7.01
CA ASP A 267 -4.08 -0.67 8.49
C ASP A 267 -4.31 -2.06 9.13
N ARG A 268 -3.69 -3.10 8.58
CA ARG A 268 -3.98 -4.51 8.87
C ARG A 268 -3.22 -5.05 10.06
N GLN A 269 -3.74 -4.84 11.25
CA GLN A 269 -3.21 -5.40 12.49
C GLN A 269 -4.32 -5.68 13.52
N ILE A 270 -4.05 -6.61 14.43
CA ILE A 270 -4.92 -6.96 15.56
C ILE A 270 -4.06 -7.36 16.76
N ARG A 271 -4.48 -6.97 17.94
CA ARG A 271 -3.88 -7.42 19.20
C ARG A 271 -4.62 -8.64 19.74
N ALA A 272 -3.88 -9.51 20.38
CA ALA A 272 -4.39 -10.64 21.14
C ALA A 272 -3.69 -10.75 22.49
N LYS A 273 -4.39 -11.30 23.46
CA LYS A 273 -3.86 -11.59 24.78
C LYS A 273 -4.34 -12.96 25.23
N ILE A 274 -3.43 -13.78 25.70
CA ILE A 274 -3.72 -15.07 26.32
C ILE A 274 -3.42 -14.93 27.81
N THR A 275 -4.37 -15.32 28.64
CA THR A 275 -4.27 -15.36 30.11
C THR A 275 -4.80 -16.70 30.60
N LYS A 276 -4.74 -16.95 31.91
CA LYS A 276 -5.39 -18.10 32.54
C LYS A 276 -6.91 -18.18 32.28
N ASP A 277 -7.55 -17.03 32.02
CA ASP A 277 -8.99 -16.93 31.80
C ASP A 277 -9.41 -17.12 30.35
N GLY A 278 -8.44 -17.20 29.42
CA GLY A 278 -8.71 -17.49 28.01
C GLY A 278 -7.93 -16.62 27.01
N LEU A 279 -8.37 -16.69 25.77
CA LEU A 279 -7.87 -15.91 24.63
C LEU A 279 -8.79 -14.71 24.38
N PHE A 280 -8.20 -13.53 24.37
CA PHE A 280 -8.88 -12.26 24.11
C PHE A 280 -8.33 -11.65 22.82
N LEU A 281 -9.22 -11.17 21.95
CA LEU A 281 -8.88 -10.48 20.72
C LEU A 281 -9.36 -9.02 20.78
N GLU A 282 -8.56 -8.12 20.21
CA GLU A 282 -8.99 -6.75 19.93
C GLU A 282 -10.26 -6.77 19.09
N GLN A 283 -11.22 -5.92 19.42
CA GLN A 283 -12.45 -5.79 18.64
C GLN A 283 -12.20 -4.89 17.43
N LEU A 284 -12.17 -5.50 16.25
CA LEU A 284 -12.20 -4.80 14.98
C LEU A 284 -13.66 -4.51 14.59
N GLU A 285 -13.86 -3.52 13.73
CA GLU A 285 -15.19 -3.10 13.29
C GLU A 285 -15.79 -4.12 12.32
N THR A 286 -16.96 -4.61 12.65
CA THR A 286 -17.72 -5.58 11.84
C THR A 286 -18.81 -4.92 10.99
N ASP A 287 -19.21 -3.69 11.32
CA ASP A 287 -20.16 -2.89 10.56
C ASP A 287 -19.57 -1.53 10.16
N PRO A 288 -18.62 -1.50 9.21
CA PRO A 288 -18.04 -0.25 8.76
C PRO A 288 -19.01 0.64 7.98
N ALA A 289 -20.22 0.17 7.63
CA ALA A 289 -21.23 0.97 6.94
C ALA A 289 -21.67 2.19 7.77
N GLN A 290 -21.60 2.13 9.09
CA GLN A 290 -21.91 3.25 9.98
C GLN A 290 -21.00 4.48 9.78
N TYR A 291 -19.83 4.30 9.15
CA TYR A 291 -18.90 5.40 8.83
C TYR A 291 -19.16 6.02 7.45
N LEU A 292 -20.05 5.44 6.63
CA LEU A 292 -20.42 6.05 5.35
C LEU A 292 -21.23 7.32 5.57
N PRO A 293 -21.06 8.35 4.72
CA PRO A 293 -21.96 9.49 4.70
C PRO A 293 -23.34 9.05 4.19
N ASP A 294 -24.36 9.87 4.42
CA ASP A 294 -25.63 9.69 3.74
C ASP A 294 -25.41 9.94 2.22
N LEU A 295 -25.60 8.87 1.45
CA LEU A 295 -25.34 8.89 -0.01
C LEU A 295 -26.54 9.47 -0.80
N SER A 296 -27.64 9.80 -0.13
CA SER A 296 -28.82 10.41 -0.80
C SER A 296 -28.49 11.76 -1.44
N ASP A 297 -27.46 12.48 -0.94
CA ASP A 297 -27.01 13.77 -1.43
C ASP A 297 -25.72 13.70 -2.28
N ALA A 298 -25.22 12.50 -2.57
CA ALA A 298 -24.03 12.33 -3.40
C ALA A 298 -24.34 12.71 -4.87
N LYS A 299 -24.50 14.00 -5.10
CA LYS A 299 -24.58 14.59 -6.44
C LYS A 299 -23.19 14.69 -7.04
N ASP A 300 -23.15 14.21 -8.26
CA ASP A 300 -22.22 14.58 -9.31
C ASP A 300 -20.79 14.06 -9.16
N ASP A 301 -20.59 12.99 -9.88
CA ASP A 301 -19.29 12.47 -10.20
C ASP A 301 -18.73 13.25 -11.40
N ASN A 302 -18.01 14.33 -11.14
CA ASN A 302 -17.30 15.13 -12.15
C ASN A 302 -16.18 14.36 -12.89
N ALA A 303 -16.20 13.02 -12.84
CA ALA A 303 -15.22 12.20 -13.54
C ALA A 303 -15.53 12.14 -15.04
N ILE A 304 -14.48 12.26 -15.85
CA ILE A 304 -14.57 12.14 -17.30
C ILE A 304 -14.64 10.67 -17.69
N SER A 305 -15.66 10.30 -18.45
CA SER A 305 -15.79 8.92 -18.97
C SER A 305 -14.90 8.71 -20.18
N ILE A 306 -14.06 7.67 -20.12
CA ILE A 306 -13.16 7.24 -21.20
C ILE A 306 -13.57 5.86 -21.68
N ASP A 307 -13.93 5.76 -22.95
CA ASP A 307 -14.32 4.52 -23.61
C ASP A 307 -13.06 3.81 -24.16
N LEU A 308 -12.69 2.69 -23.52
CA LEU A 308 -11.51 1.90 -23.89
C LEU A 308 -11.77 0.92 -25.04
N THR A 309 -12.98 0.87 -25.60
CA THR A 309 -13.28 0.09 -26.80
C THR A 309 -12.81 0.79 -28.08
N LYS A 310 -12.50 2.09 -27.97
CA LYS A 310 -11.99 2.89 -29.08
C LYS A 310 -10.54 2.58 -29.40
N PRO A 311 -10.08 2.92 -30.62
CA PRO A 311 -8.67 2.85 -30.97
C PRO A 311 -7.78 3.65 -30.01
N MET A 312 -6.56 3.18 -29.74
CA MET A 312 -5.64 3.82 -28.79
C MET A 312 -5.40 5.31 -29.12
N SER A 313 -5.33 5.66 -30.42
CA SER A 313 -5.18 7.06 -30.85
C SER A 313 -6.35 7.97 -30.44
N GLU A 314 -7.58 7.43 -30.42
CA GLU A 314 -8.76 8.18 -29.97
C GLU A 314 -8.78 8.32 -28.44
N ILE A 315 -8.35 7.27 -27.72
CA ILE A 315 -8.20 7.31 -26.25
C ILE A 315 -7.19 8.37 -25.87
N GLN A 316 -6.03 8.43 -26.54
CA GLN A 316 -5.00 9.47 -26.32
C GLN A 316 -5.54 10.87 -26.66
N ALA A 317 -6.25 11.00 -27.79
CA ALA A 317 -6.86 12.27 -28.19
C ALA A 317 -7.94 12.78 -27.22
N GLU A 318 -8.59 11.87 -26.48
CA GLU A 318 -9.51 12.26 -25.42
C GLU A 318 -8.73 12.68 -24.16
N LEU A 319 -7.78 11.87 -23.71
CA LEU A 319 -7.02 12.13 -22.47
C LEU A 319 -6.21 13.44 -22.54
N THR A 320 -5.64 13.80 -23.70
CA THR A 320 -4.83 15.03 -23.85
C THR A 320 -5.59 16.35 -23.62
N LYS A 321 -6.94 16.28 -23.61
CA LYS A 321 -7.80 17.45 -23.33
C LYS A 321 -7.79 17.87 -21.87
N TYR A 322 -7.39 16.97 -20.97
CA TYR A 322 -7.54 17.17 -19.53
C TYR A 322 -6.18 17.27 -18.83
N PRO A 323 -6.04 18.15 -17.84
CA PRO A 323 -4.80 18.31 -17.09
C PRO A 323 -4.57 17.13 -16.12
N VAL A 324 -3.33 17.01 -15.62
CA VAL A 324 -3.02 16.14 -14.48
C VAL A 324 -3.91 16.44 -13.27
N LYS A 325 -4.17 15.45 -12.42
CA LYS A 325 -5.17 15.39 -11.32
C LYS A 325 -6.62 15.21 -11.77
N THR A 326 -6.92 15.27 -13.06
CA THR A 326 -8.29 14.99 -13.53
C THR A 326 -8.67 13.57 -13.23
N ARG A 327 -9.84 13.38 -12.62
CA ARG A 327 -10.44 12.07 -12.37
C ARG A 327 -11.16 11.57 -13.61
N VAL A 328 -10.90 10.30 -13.96
CA VAL A 328 -11.49 9.62 -15.09
C VAL A 328 -12.18 8.32 -14.67
N LYS A 329 -13.18 7.90 -15.43
CA LYS A 329 -13.83 6.59 -15.35
C LYS A 329 -13.54 5.82 -16.63
N LEU A 330 -12.97 4.65 -16.49
CA LEU A 330 -12.57 3.82 -17.62
C LEU A 330 -13.57 2.69 -17.83
N THR A 331 -14.06 2.51 -19.06
CA THR A 331 -14.98 1.42 -19.40
C THR A 331 -14.51 0.72 -20.68
N GLY A 332 -14.33 -0.61 -20.62
CA GLY A 332 -13.88 -1.44 -21.73
C GLY A 332 -12.70 -2.34 -21.37
N PRO A 333 -11.98 -2.88 -22.39
CA PRO A 333 -10.90 -3.83 -22.18
C PRO A 333 -9.60 -3.17 -21.70
N MET A 334 -8.91 -3.83 -20.76
CA MET A 334 -7.54 -3.52 -20.36
C MET A 334 -6.68 -4.80 -20.32
N ILE A 335 -5.39 -4.64 -20.53
CA ILE A 335 -4.41 -5.70 -20.33
C ILE A 335 -3.76 -5.55 -18.98
N VAL A 336 -3.70 -6.65 -18.23
CA VAL A 336 -2.97 -6.71 -16.97
C VAL A 336 -1.64 -7.40 -17.22
N ALA A 337 -0.55 -6.69 -16.93
CA ALA A 337 0.81 -7.22 -17.03
C ALA A 337 1.71 -6.49 -16.03
N ARG A 338 2.61 -7.21 -15.39
CA ARG A 338 3.57 -6.62 -14.46
C ARG A 338 4.94 -7.32 -14.56
N ASP A 339 5.74 -7.28 -13.53
CA ASP A 339 7.16 -7.62 -13.48
C ASP A 339 7.66 -8.71 -14.46
N ILE A 340 7.29 -9.98 -14.24
CA ILE A 340 7.78 -11.09 -15.07
C ILE A 340 7.21 -11.02 -16.48
N ALA A 341 5.93 -10.64 -16.60
CA ALA A 341 5.31 -10.47 -17.91
C ALA A 341 6.02 -9.38 -18.74
N HIS A 342 6.39 -8.24 -18.11
CA HIS A 342 7.17 -7.19 -18.77
C HIS A 342 8.53 -7.67 -19.24
N ALA A 343 9.24 -8.47 -18.42
CA ALA A 343 10.51 -9.06 -18.81
C ALA A 343 10.38 -9.98 -20.04
N LYS A 344 9.37 -10.86 -20.07
CA LYS A 344 9.08 -11.72 -21.24
C LYS A 344 8.65 -10.94 -22.47
N LEU A 345 7.88 -9.88 -22.31
CA LEU A 345 7.48 -8.99 -23.41
C LEU A 345 8.68 -8.22 -23.97
N LEU A 346 9.62 -7.81 -23.11
CA LEU A 346 10.85 -7.19 -23.56
C LEU A 346 11.73 -8.16 -24.33
N GLU A 347 11.93 -9.39 -23.86
CA GLU A 347 12.65 -10.44 -24.58
C GLU A 347 12.02 -10.69 -25.96
N ARG A 348 10.69 -10.74 -26.04
CA ARG A 348 9.97 -10.85 -27.34
C ARG A 348 10.27 -9.65 -28.23
N LEU A 349 10.20 -8.43 -27.73
CA LEU A 349 10.50 -7.23 -28.49
C LEU A 349 11.96 -7.26 -29.04
N GLU A 350 12.91 -7.72 -28.25
CA GLU A 350 14.31 -7.82 -28.64
C GLU A 350 14.54 -8.90 -29.70
N THR A 351 13.80 -10.00 -29.64
CA THR A 351 13.98 -11.14 -30.57
C THR A 351 13.19 -10.98 -31.86
N THR A 352 11.99 -10.41 -31.79
CA THR A 352 11.06 -10.31 -32.93
C THR A 352 10.93 -8.92 -33.54
N GLY A 353 11.43 -7.90 -32.83
CA GLY A 353 11.30 -6.49 -33.22
C GLY A 353 9.90 -5.89 -32.99
N THR A 354 8.95 -6.64 -32.40
CA THR A 354 7.59 -6.15 -32.20
C THR A 354 6.98 -6.61 -30.88
N LEU A 355 6.06 -5.78 -30.34
CA LEU A 355 5.20 -6.16 -29.22
C LEU A 355 3.91 -6.83 -29.73
N PRO A 356 3.26 -7.67 -28.91
CA PRO A 356 1.94 -8.20 -29.23
C PRO A 356 0.90 -7.09 -29.42
N ASP A 357 -0.09 -7.34 -30.28
CA ASP A 357 -1.12 -6.35 -30.59
C ASP A 357 -1.97 -5.96 -29.37
N TYR A 358 -2.17 -6.88 -28.44
CA TYR A 358 -2.91 -6.56 -27.21
C TYR A 358 -2.21 -5.50 -26.35
N ILE A 359 -0.86 -5.41 -26.35
CA ILE A 359 -0.11 -4.35 -25.64
C ILE A 359 -0.14 -3.02 -26.40
N LYS A 360 -0.35 -3.06 -27.73
CA LYS A 360 -0.45 -1.85 -28.56
C LYS A 360 -1.85 -1.24 -28.50
N ASN A 361 -2.87 -2.10 -28.51
CA ASN A 361 -4.25 -1.69 -28.72
C ASN A 361 -5.04 -1.42 -27.43
N HIS A 362 -4.48 -1.74 -26.25
CA HIS A 362 -5.19 -1.57 -24.98
C HIS A 362 -4.32 -0.88 -23.93
N PRO A 363 -4.95 -0.16 -22.99
CA PRO A 363 -4.25 0.30 -21.78
C PRO A 363 -3.68 -0.87 -20.99
N VAL A 364 -2.52 -0.66 -20.35
CA VAL A 364 -1.83 -1.69 -19.56
C VAL A 364 -1.93 -1.37 -18.08
N TYR A 365 -2.58 -2.23 -17.33
CA TYR A 365 -2.76 -2.12 -15.88
C TYR A 365 -1.73 -2.99 -15.14
N TYR A 366 -0.88 -2.35 -14.36
CA TYR A 366 0.10 -3.04 -13.51
C TYR A 366 -0.58 -3.49 -12.22
N ALA A 367 -1.04 -4.71 -12.22
CA ALA A 367 -1.84 -5.24 -11.13
C ALA A 367 -1.73 -6.76 -11.02
N GLY A 368 -2.33 -7.33 -10.01
CA GLY A 368 -2.46 -8.77 -9.85
C GLY A 368 -3.47 -9.09 -8.74
N PRO A 369 -4.39 -10.03 -8.96
CA PRO A 369 -5.46 -10.35 -8.02
C PRO A 369 -4.96 -11.12 -6.80
N ALA A 370 -5.77 -11.10 -5.74
CA ALA A 370 -5.81 -12.15 -4.73
C ALA A 370 -6.54 -13.38 -5.30
N LYS A 371 -6.65 -14.45 -4.51
CA LYS A 371 -7.36 -15.67 -4.93
C LYS A 371 -8.81 -15.36 -5.26
N THR A 372 -9.29 -15.87 -6.39
CA THR A 372 -10.66 -15.64 -6.84
C THR A 372 -11.63 -16.53 -6.07
N PRO A 373 -12.65 -15.95 -5.43
CA PRO A 373 -13.72 -16.73 -4.83
C PRO A 373 -14.61 -17.41 -5.87
N ASP A 374 -15.22 -18.54 -5.50
CA ASP A 374 -16.15 -19.25 -6.39
C ASP A 374 -17.30 -18.34 -6.83
N GLY A 375 -17.61 -18.36 -8.12
CA GLY A 375 -18.70 -17.57 -8.72
C GLY A 375 -18.41 -16.08 -8.93
N MET A 376 -17.22 -15.59 -8.58
CA MET A 376 -16.80 -14.22 -8.84
C MET A 376 -15.92 -14.11 -10.08
N ALA A 377 -15.92 -12.94 -10.72
CA ALA A 377 -15.05 -12.65 -11.85
C ALA A 377 -13.57 -12.58 -11.43
N SER A 378 -13.30 -12.14 -10.20
CA SER A 378 -11.94 -11.92 -9.68
C SER A 378 -11.92 -11.95 -8.15
N GLY A 379 -10.78 -12.27 -7.57
CA GLY A 379 -10.45 -11.91 -6.20
C GLY A 379 -10.12 -10.41 -6.09
N SER A 380 -9.88 -9.91 -4.88
CA SER A 380 -9.49 -8.50 -4.68
C SER A 380 -8.38 -8.12 -5.65
N PHE A 381 -8.61 -7.07 -6.44
CA PHE A 381 -7.77 -6.73 -7.57
C PHE A 381 -7.39 -5.26 -7.55
N GLY A 382 -6.16 -4.96 -7.20
CA GLY A 382 -5.68 -3.59 -7.08
C GLY A 382 -4.31 -3.37 -7.72
N PRO A 383 -3.91 -2.09 -7.85
CA PRO A 383 -2.68 -1.71 -8.53
C PRO A 383 -1.43 -2.13 -7.76
N THR A 384 -0.37 -2.48 -8.50
CA THR A 384 0.98 -2.61 -7.96
C THR A 384 1.78 -1.32 -8.12
N THR A 385 2.95 -1.24 -7.49
CA THR A 385 3.87 -0.09 -7.57
C THR A 385 4.38 0.09 -9.00
N ALA A 386 4.10 1.25 -9.58
CA ALA A 386 4.42 1.58 -10.96
C ALA A 386 5.92 1.61 -11.27
N GLY A 387 6.72 2.16 -10.36
CA GLY A 387 8.18 2.39 -10.57
C GLY A 387 9.00 1.14 -10.89
N ARG A 388 8.48 -0.06 -10.58
CA ARG A 388 9.15 -1.32 -10.95
C ARG A 388 9.22 -1.57 -12.44
N MET A 389 8.30 -1.00 -13.22
CA MET A 389 8.23 -1.13 -14.66
C MET A 389 8.81 0.07 -15.42
N ASP A 390 9.40 1.06 -14.75
CA ASP A 390 9.89 2.29 -15.38
C ASP A 390 10.90 2.05 -16.50
N SER A 391 11.80 1.07 -16.33
CA SER A 391 12.84 0.74 -17.30
C SER A 391 12.32 0.19 -18.65
N TYR A 392 11.09 -0.30 -18.69
CA TYR A 392 10.48 -0.84 -19.92
C TYR A 392 9.77 0.23 -20.75
N VAL A 393 9.34 1.34 -20.16
CA VAL A 393 8.35 2.26 -20.73
C VAL A 393 8.81 2.89 -22.05
N ASP A 394 10.00 3.51 -22.11
CA ASP A 394 10.48 4.16 -23.35
C ASP A 394 10.56 3.15 -24.51
N ARG A 395 11.05 1.94 -24.24
CA ARG A 395 11.18 0.89 -25.25
C ARG A 395 9.84 0.39 -25.74
N PHE A 396 8.86 0.20 -24.86
CA PHE A 396 7.53 -0.27 -25.21
C PHE A 396 6.75 0.82 -25.96
N GLN A 397 6.80 2.06 -25.50
CA GLN A 397 6.13 3.17 -26.15
C GLN A 397 6.74 3.46 -27.55
N LYS A 398 8.08 3.35 -27.70
CA LYS A 398 8.75 3.44 -28.99
C LYS A 398 8.26 2.37 -29.98
N ALA A 399 7.90 1.17 -29.49
CA ALA A 399 7.33 0.08 -30.28
C ALA A 399 5.80 0.17 -30.45
N GLY A 400 5.18 1.29 -30.02
CA GLY A 400 3.74 1.55 -30.13
C GLY A 400 2.88 0.87 -29.07
N GLY A 401 3.47 0.32 -28.00
CA GLY A 401 2.75 -0.35 -26.91
C GLY A 401 2.79 0.43 -25.59
N SER A 402 1.96 0.04 -24.65
CA SER A 402 1.87 0.66 -23.30
C SER A 402 1.71 2.19 -23.34
N LEU A 403 0.98 2.72 -24.33
CA LEU A 403 0.78 4.17 -24.47
C LEU A 403 -0.11 4.74 -23.38
N VAL A 404 -0.98 3.94 -22.78
CA VAL A 404 -1.74 4.30 -21.58
C VAL A 404 -1.47 3.24 -20.51
N MET A 405 -0.88 3.68 -19.40
CA MET A 405 -0.48 2.81 -18.30
C MET A 405 -1.30 3.14 -17.05
N LEU A 406 -1.70 2.12 -16.27
CA LEU A 406 -2.36 2.26 -14.98
C LEU A 406 -1.55 1.55 -13.91
N ALA A 407 -1.36 2.21 -12.76
CA ALA A 407 -0.74 1.61 -11.58
C ALA A 407 -0.90 2.54 -10.37
N LYS A 408 -0.14 2.31 -9.29
CA LYS A 408 -0.08 3.24 -8.16
C LYS A 408 1.34 3.76 -7.91
N GLY A 409 1.41 4.95 -7.32
CA GLY A 409 2.68 5.57 -6.93
C GLY A 409 3.25 6.50 -8.00
N ASN A 410 4.29 7.21 -7.62
CA ASN A 410 5.03 8.11 -8.49
C ASN A 410 5.92 7.33 -9.48
N ARG A 411 6.23 7.97 -10.60
CA ARG A 411 7.12 7.44 -11.65
C ARG A 411 8.45 8.23 -11.67
N SER A 412 9.46 7.63 -12.28
CA SER A 412 10.73 8.31 -12.51
C SER A 412 10.66 9.31 -13.68
N LYS A 413 11.67 10.19 -13.78
CA LYS A 413 11.81 11.11 -14.90
C LYS A 413 11.84 10.41 -16.27
N LEU A 414 12.36 9.17 -16.33
CA LEU A 414 12.38 8.37 -17.57
C LEU A 414 10.99 8.17 -18.16
N VAL A 415 9.99 7.94 -17.31
CA VAL A 415 8.61 7.75 -17.75
C VAL A 415 7.99 9.05 -18.24
N LYS A 416 8.21 10.17 -17.55
CA LYS A 416 7.75 11.49 -18.00
C LYS A 416 8.32 11.84 -19.38
N ASP A 417 9.63 11.63 -19.55
CA ASP A 417 10.30 11.89 -20.82
C ASP A 417 9.77 10.98 -21.94
N ALA A 418 9.51 9.71 -21.63
CA ALA A 418 8.91 8.76 -22.59
C ALA A 418 7.48 9.14 -22.97
N CYS A 419 6.62 9.48 -22.00
CA CYS A 419 5.27 9.94 -22.26
C CYS A 419 5.25 11.19 -23.15
N LYS A 420 6.11 12.16 -22.87
CA LYS A 420 6.27 13.36 -23.71
C LYS A 420 6.73 13.04 -25.13
N LYS A 421 7.67 12.11 -25.27
CA LYS A 421 8.28 11.75 -26.55
C LYS A 421 7.37 10.91 -27.45
N HIS A 422 6.56 10.03 -26.85
CA HIS A 422 5.77 9.04 -27.58
C HIS A 422 4.25 9.27 -27.48
N GLY A 423 3.81 10.36 -26.82
CA GLY A 423 2.38 10.65 -26.61
C GLY A 423 1.72 9.74 -25.59
N GLY A 424 2.48 9.24 -24.60
CA GLY A 424 1.97 8.31 -23.60
C GLY A 424 1.31 9.00 -22.41
N PHE A 425 0.56 8.20 -21.61
CA PHE A 425 -0.09 8.63 -20.38
C PHE A 425 0.18 7.63 -19.25
N TYR A 426 0.34 8.17 -18.04
CA TYR A 426 0.28 7.36 -16.84
C TYR A 426 -0.94 7.79 -16.00
N LEU A 427 -1.83 6.83 -15.77
CA LEU A 427 -3.02 7.00 -14.94
C LEU A 427 -2.78 6.34 -13.59
N GLY A 428 -3.11 7.05 -12.51
CA GLY A 428 -3.05 6.53 -11.17
C GLY A 428 -4.34 5.79 -10.80
N SER A 429 -4.23 4.52 -10.43
CA SER A 429 -5.32 3.75 -9.83
C SER A 429 -5.24 3.86 -8.31
N ILE A 430 -6.39 3.93 -7.63
CA ILE A 430 -6.45 4.06 -6.18
C ILE A 430 -5.89 2.80 -5.52
N GLY A 431 -4.90 2.97 -4.66
CA GLY A 431 -4.40 1.90 -3.81
C GLY A 431 -5.22 1.77 -2.52
N GLY A 432 -5.45 0.56 -2.04
CA GLY A 432 -6.20 0.31 -0.81
C GLY A 432 -7.70 0.02 -1.00
N VAL A 433 -8.17 -0.12 -2.24
CA VAL A 433 -9.60 -0.33 -2.56
C VAL A 433 -9.84 -1.58 -3.43
N ALA A 434 -9.03 -2.61 -3.24
CA ALA A 434 -8.97 -3.76 -4.14
C ALA A 434 -10.23 -4.65 -4.11
N ALA A 435 -10.90 -4.77 -2.98
CA ALA A 435 -12.17 -5.50 -2.87
C ALA A 435 -13.26 -4.81 -3.67
N LYS A 436 -13.36 -3.48 -3.54
CA LYS A 436 -14.31 -2.66 -4.29
C LYS A 436 -14.07 -2.71 -5.79
N LEU A 437 -12.82 -2.54 -6.24
CA LEU A 437 -12.48 -2.62 -7.65
C LEU A 437 -12.86 -3.98 -8.25
N ALA A 438 -12.61 -5.08 -7.53
CA ALA A 438 -12.97 -6.42 -7.97
C ALA A 438 -14.49 -6.61 -8.09
N LEU A 439 -15.26 -6.13 -7.11
CA LEU A 439 -16.72 -6.32 -7.08
C LEU A 439 -17.45 -5.39 -8.05
N GLU A 440 -17.09 -4.11 -8.04
CA GLU A 440 -17.88 -3.09 -8.74
C GLU A 440 -17.35 -2.77 -10.15
N SER A 441 -16.03 -2.80 -10.36
CA SER A 441 -15.45 -2.32 -11.61
C SER A 441 -15.00 -3.43 -12.55
N ILE A 442 -14.48 -4.56 -12.05
CA ILE A 442 -13.96 -5.65 -12.89
C ILE A 442 -15.09 -6.64 -13.20
N LYS A 443 -15.45 -6.78 -14.46
CA LYS A 443 -16.61 -7.58 -14.91
C LYS A 443 -16.20 -8.94 -15.47
N LYS A 444 -15.00 -9.04 -16.07
CA LYS A 444 -14.49 -10.28 -16.63
C LYS A 444 -12.97 -10.31 -16.54
N VAL A 445 -12.42 -11.50 -16.35
CA VAL A 445 -10.97 -11.75 -16.29
C VAL A 445 -10.67 -13.02 -17.08
N ASP A 446 -9.87 -12.89 -18.11
CA ASP A 446 -9.40 -14.00 -18.94
C ASP A 446 -7.86 -14.03 -18.94
N VAL A 447 -7.25 -15.20 -18.77
CA VAL A 447 -5.80 -15.36 -18.98
C VAL A 447 -5.53 -15.29 -20.48
N LEU A 448 -4.63 -14.39 -20.88
CA LEU A 448 -4.30 -14.17 -22.28
C LEU A 448 -2.99 -14.85 -22.68
N GLU A 449 -1.96 -14.77 -21.83
CA GLU A 449 -0.64 -15.35 -22.09
C GLU A 449 0.10 -15.68 -20.79
N PHE A 450 1.03 -16.62 -20.82
CA PHE A 450 1.87 -17.08 -19.71
C PHE A 450 1.08 -17.59 -18.49
N PRO A 451 0.12 -18.53 -18.67
CA PRO A 451 -0.70 -19.04 -17.55
C PRO A 451 0.15 -19.69 -16.44
N GLU A 452 1.32 -20.22 -16.77
CA GLU A 452 2.26 -20.81 -15.83
C GLU A 452 2.81 -19.82 -14.80
N LEU A 453 2.71 -18.51 -15.08
CA LEU A 453 3.15 -17.47 -14.16
C LEU A 453 2.11 -17.12 -13.07
N GLY A 454 0.93 -17.74 -13.12
CA GLY A 454 -0.13 -17.47 -12.14
C GLY A 454 -0.48 -15.98 -12.06
N MET A 455 -0.28 -15.34 -10.90
CA MET A 455 -0.58 -13.91 -10.71
C MET A 455 0.30 -12.96 -11.55
N GLU A 456 1.35 -13.45 -12.16
CA GLU A 456 2.25 -12.71 -13.07
C GLU A 456 1.92 -12.97 -14.56
N ALA A 457 0.89 -13.76 -14.86
CA ALA A 457 0.40 -13.97 -16.21
C ALA A 457 -0.04 -12.66 -16.87
N VAL A 458 -0.17 -12.67 -18.18
CA VAL A 458 -0.86 -11.59 -18.92
C VAL A 458 -2.35 -11.92 -18.95
N TRP A 459 -3.16 -10.95 -18.52
CA TRP A 459 -4.61 -11.11 -18.45
C TRP A 459 -5.29 -10.04 -19.28
N ARG A 460 -6.44 -10.37 -19.83
CA ARG A 460 -7.39 -9.40 -20.37
C ARG A 460 -8.53 -9.26 -19.38
N ILE A 461 -8.84 -8.04 -19.00
CA ILE A 461 -9.97 -7.73 -18.12
C ILE A 461 -10.93 -6.79 -18.83
N GLU A 462 -12.22 -6.94 -18.54
CA GLU A 462 -13.25 -5.98 -18.93
C GLU A 462 -13.66 -5.18 -17.68
N VAL A 463 -13.59 -3.86 -17.78
CA VAL A 463 -13.93 -2.97 -16.66
C VAL A 463 -15.10 -2.06 -17.01
N HIS A 464 -15.81 -1.64 -15.97
CA HIS A 464 -16.90 -0.67 -16.03
C HIS A 464 -16.71 0.39 -14.95
N ASP A 465 -16.74 1.67 -15.32
CA ASP A 465 -16.56 2.81 -14.43
C ASP A 465 -15.35 2.68 -13.49
N PHE A 466 -14.25 2.15 -14.00
CA PHE A 466 -13.02 1.95 -13.23
C PHE A 466 -12.38 3.30 -12.90
N PRO A 467 -12.24 3.69 -11.61
CA PRO A 467 -11.75 5.01 -11.23
C PRO A 467 -10.24 5.12 -11.41
N ALA A 468 -9.81 6.20 -12.08
CA ALA A 468 -8.40 6.53 -12.25
C ALA A 468 -8.19 8.04 -12.28
N PHE A 469 -6.92 8.47 -12.22
CA PHE A 469 -6.51 9.89 -12.25
C PHE A 469 -5.38 10.07 -13.26
N ILE A 470 -5.41 11.14 -14.05
CA ILE A 470 -4.27 11.49 -14.89
C ILE A 470 -3.13 11.96 -14.01
N VAL A 471 -2.02 11.21 -13.98
CA VAL A 471 -0.83 11.51 -13.17
C VAL A 471 0.29 12.08 -14.02
N THR A 472 0.60 11.46 -15.18
CA THR A 472 1.55 11.97 -16.15
C THR A 472 0.86 12.04 -17.50
N ASP A 473 0.96 13.17 -18.20
CA ASP A 473 0.36 13.39 -19.52
C ASP A 473 1.37 13.29 -20.67
N ASP A 474 0.84 13.35 -21.90
CA ASP A 474 1.60 13.33 -23.16
C ASP A 474 2.45 14.57 -23.41
N LYS A 475 2.31 15.61 -22.58
CA LYS A 475 3.11 16.85 -22.63
C LYS A 475 4.30 16.79 -21.67
N GLY A 476 4.34 15.74 -20.84
CA GLY A 476 5.35 15.54 -19.80
C GLY A 476 5.05 16.27 -18.51
N ASN A 477 3.82 16.76 -18.31
CA ASN A 477 3.39 17.26 -17.01
C ASN A 477 3.19 16.04 -16.08
N ASP A 478 3.59 16.20 -14.83
CA ASP A 478 3.47 15.17 -13.81
C ASP A 478 2.90 15.76 -12.52
N PHE A 479 1.98 15.04 -11.91
CA PHE A 479 1.38 15.46 -10.64
C PHE A 479 2.42 15.72 -9.55
N PHE A 480 3.47 14.89 -9.49
CA PHE A 480 4.50 14.97 -8.44
C PHE A 480 5.50 16.12 -8.67
N ASP A 481 5.54 16.72 -9.86
CA ASP A 481 6.32 17.96 -10.11
C ASP A 481 5.62 19.21 -9.56
N LEU A 482 4.34 19.10 -9.19
CA LEU A 482 3.54 20.20 -8.63
C LEU A 482 3.63 20.27 -7.09
N ILE A 483 4.41 19.39 -6.48
CA ILE A 483 4.63 19.20 -5.05
C ILE A 483 6.10 19.55 -4.74
#